data_ceca59041768affdd66faeba6ea8526c
#
_entry.id   ceca59041768affdd66faeba6ea8526c
#
_cell.length_a   1.000
_cell.length_b   1.000
_cell.length_c   1.000
_cell.angle_alpha   90.00
_cell.angle_beta   90.00
_cell.angle_gamma   90.00
#
_symmetry.space_group_name_H-M   'P 1'
#
loop_
_entity.id
_entity.type
_entity.pdbx_description
1 polymer ?
#
loop_
_entity_poly.entity_id
_entity_poly.type
_entity_poly.pdbx_seq_one_letter_code
_entity_poly.pdbx_strand_id
1 'polypeptide(L)'
;SRQKGSSEEARALNKYLDVLYSKILEIERNLILSRDYFDANDIKNILTGKDKVERFLIPIFEEHNNKIEKLLGKEYALATLKNFKTCLAHLKEFLWKFHKKSDINIQKLELSFLNDFDFFLRTKSNINNNSAVKHTKNLGKILKICYQNNWIEKDLVMFYKGRFQEVNVNFLTEEEINTIINKEFSGKGLNLVRDMFIFSCYTGLAYIDIYNLKKEQLSIGIDKNLWIITNRQKTGNSSNIPLLPIAEEIIKKYENHPSVSNSGKLLPVYTNQKVNEYLKTIAENCGIHKKLTFHCARHTFATTVTLANNVSIESVSKILGHKSIKTTQHYAKILDKKVSEDMKNLKNVLNQKEGIYK
;
A
#
# COMPACT_ATOMS: atom_id res chain seq x y z
N SER A 1 26.72 -50.67 -22.95
CA SER A 1 27.96 -51.36 -23.39
C SER A 1 28.60 -50.53 -24.51
N ARG A 2 29.93 -50.36 -24.49
CA ARG A 2 30.67 -49.67 -25.55
C ARG A 2 30.71 -50.53 -26.80
N GLN A 3 30.65 -49.93 -27.99
CA GLN A 3 30.75 -50.61 -29.27
C GLN A 3 32.22 -51.04 -29.50
N LYS A 4 32.44 -52.34 -29.82
CA LYS A 4 33.76 -52.88 -30.15
C LYS A 4 34.06 -52.57 -31.62
N GLY A 5 35.23 -51.94 -31.89
CA GLY A 5 35.69 -51.64 -33.23
C GLY A 5 36.46 -50.32 -33.29
N SER A 6 37.28 -50.11 -34.32
CA SER A 6 38.10 -48.93 -34.55
C SER A 6 37.54 -48.00 -35.63
N SER A 7 36.34 -48.27 -36.14
CA SER A 7 35.68 -47.45 -37.15
C SER A 7 35.40 -46.04 -36.61
N GLU A 8 35.32 -45.05 -37.47
CA GLU A 8 35.02 -43.65 -37.10
C GLU A 8 33.68 -43.53 -36.41
N GLU A 9 32.67 -44.26 -36.82
CA GLU A 9 31.35 -44.34 -36.21
C GLU A 9 31.39 -44.91 -34.79
N ALA A 10 32.19 -46.00 -34.58
CA ALA A 10 32.36 -46.60 -33.26
C ALA A 10 33.05 -45.61 -32.27
N ARG A 11 34.03 -44.85 -32.75
CA ARG A 11 34.67 -43.79 -31.92
C ARG A 11 33.72 -42.63 -31.60
N ALA A 12 32.94 -42.20 -32.59
CA ALA A 12 31.96 -41.14 -32.39
C ALA A 12 30.86 -41.57 -31.37
N LEU A 13 30.34 -42.80 -31.49
CA LEU A 13 29.35 -43.34 -30.55
C LEU A 13 29.93 -43.51 -29.16
N ASN A 14 31.16 -44.01 -29.02
CA ASN A 14 31.78 -44.17 -27.71
C ASN A 14 32.04 -42.82 -27.05
N LYS A 15 32.49 -41.80 -27.81
CA LYS A 15 32.63 -40.41 -27.30
C LYS A 15 31.27 -39.85 -26.84
N TYR A 16 30.20 -40.09 -27.58
CA TYR A 16 28.87 -39.68 -27.17
C TYR A 16 28.46 -40.35 -25.86
N LEU A 17 28.67 -41.65 -25.73
CA LEU A 17 28.37 -42.42 -24.52
C LEU A 17 29.20 -41.91 -23.31
N ASP A 18 30.45 -41.54 -23.51
CA ASP A 18 31.30 -40.97 -22.45
C ASP A 18 30.74 -39.59 -21.96
N VAL A 19 30.29 -38.74 -22.89
CA VAL A 19 29.63 -37.46 -22.57
C VAL A 19 28.31 -37.68 -21.81
N LEU A 20 27.53 -38.68 -22.28
CA LEU A 20 26.27 -39.03 -21.62
C LEU A 20 26.51 -39.53 -20.19
N TYR A 21 27.49 -40.41 -20.02
CA TYR A 21 27.88 -40.94 -18.71
C TYR A 21 28.33 -39.83 -17.74
N SER A 22 29.18 -38.92 -18.22
CA SER A 22 29.61 -37.77 -17.41
C SER A 22 28.44 -36.90 -16.98
N LYS A 23 27.45 -36.64 -17.84
CA LYS A 23 26.22 -35.94 -17.49
C LYS A 23 25.39 -36.65 -16.44
N ILE A 24 25.27 -37.99 -16.54
CA ILE A 24 24.55 -38.79 -15.53
C ILE A 24 25.21 -38.68 -14.16
N LEU A 25 26.54 -38.77 -14.09
CA LEU A 25 27.29 -38.63 -12.83
C LEU A 25 27.15 -37.23 -12.23
N GLU A 26 27.14 -36.19 -13.05
CA GLU A 26 26.90 -34.82 -12.62
C GLU A 26 25.49 -34.64 -12.03
N ILE A 27 24.47 -35.19 -12.72
CA ILE A 27 23.08 -35.17 -12.23
C ILE A 27 22.97 -35.90 -10.90
N GLU A 28 23.54 -37.11 -10.80
CA GLU A 28 23.56 -37.92 -9.58
C GLU A 28 24.20 -37.13 -8.43
N ARG A 29 25.37 -36.55 -8.64
CA ARG A 29 26.07 -35.75 -7.64
C ARG A 29 25.20 -34.55 -7.17
N ASN A 30 24.55 -33.86 -8.08
CA ASN A 30 23.68 -32.73 -7.77
C ASN A 30 22.42 -33.19 -6.98
N LEU A 31 21.87 -34.37 -7.30
CA LEU A 31 20.74 -34.93 -6.56
C LEU A 31 21.16 -35.34 -5.14
N ILE A 32 22.31 -35.97 -4.94
CA ILE A 32 22.87 -36.31 -3.63
C ILE A 32 23.02 -35.07 -2.74
N LEU A 33 23.44 -33.93 -3.33
CA LEU A 33 23.63 -32.68 -2.61
C LEU A 33 22.32 -31.93 -2.30
N SER A 34 21.25 -32.16 -3.07
CA SER A 34 20.02 -31.39 -3.01
C SER A 34 18.79 -32.13 -2.48
N ARG A 35 18.84 -33.48 -2.37
CA ARG A 35 17.70 -34.32 -1.94
C ARG A 35 18.19 -35.49 -1.08
N ASP A 36 17.38 -35.85 -0.07
CA ASP A 36 17.63 -37.01 0.78
C ASP A 36 17.32 -38.34 0.09
N TYR A 37 16.50 -38.33 -0.95
CA TYR A 37 16.10 -39.52 -1.73
C TYR A 37 15.87 -39.15 -3.19
N PHE A 38 16.33 -40.01 -4.10
CA PHE A 38 16.03 -39.97 -5.55
C PHE A 38 16.14 -41.39 -6.16
N ASP A 39 15.53 -41.60 -7.30
CA ASP A 39 15.57 -42.85 -8.04
C ASP A 39 16.10 -42.66 -9.48
N ALA A 40 16.24 -43.78 -10.22
CA ALA A 40 16.71 -43.78 -11.61
C ALA A 40 15.77 -43.02 -12.55
N ASN A 41 14.48 -42.87 -12.21
CA ASN A 41 13.54 -42.08 -13.01
C ASN A 41 13.80 -40.59 -12.83
N ASP A 42 14.23 -40.14 -11.64
CA ASP A 42 14.62 -38.76 -11.43
C ASP A 42 15.79 -38.38 -12.33
N ILE A 43 16.86 -39.22 -12.35
CA ILE A 43 18.02 -39.01 -13.23
C ILE A 43 17.57 -39.01 -14.70
N LYS A 44 16.76 -39.96 -15.12
CA LYS A 44 16.21 -40.05 -16.49
C LYS A 44 15.41 -38.79 -16.85
N ASN A 45 14.54 -38.34 -15.97
CA ASN A 45 13.70 -37.16 -16.21
C ASN A 45 14.56 -35.90 -16.35
N ILE A 46 15.55 -35.66 -15.47
CA ILE A 46 16.51 -34.56 -15.58
C ILE A 46 17.29 -34.65 -16.89
N LEU A 47 17.84 -35.82 -17.23
CA LEU A 47 18.62 -36.04 -18.42
C LEU A 47 17.82 -35.78 -19.71
N THR A 48 16.52 -36.12 -19.70
CA THR A 48 15.61 -35.95 -20.85
C THR A 48 14.83 -34.62 -20.79
N GLY A 49 15.05 -33.77 -19.75
CA GLY A 49 14.33 -32.52 -19.56
C GLY A 49 12.84 -32.71 -19.20
N LYS A 50 12.45 -33.91 -18.78
CA LYS A 50 11.06 -34.24 -18.35
C LYS A 50 10.81 -33.94 -16.87
N ASP A 51 11.83 -33.59 -16.11
CA ASP A 51 11.74 -33.14 -14.73
C ASP A 51 11.15 -31.72 -14.61
N LYS A 52 11.18 -30.94 -15.69
CA LYS A 52 10.62 -29.61 -15.75
C LYS A 52 9.11 -29.69 -15.96
N VAL A 53 8.35 -29.77 -14.86
CA VAL A 53 6.89 -29.61 -14.91
C VAL A 53 6.59 -28.27 -15.56
N GLU A 54 5.93 -28.29 -16.71
CA GLU A 54 5.49 -27.04 -17.35
C GLU A 54 4.52 -26.30 -16.43
N ARG A 55 4.90 -25.09 -16.05
CA ARG A 55 4.10 -24.21 -15.21
C ARG A 55 3.74 -22.94 -15.96
N PHE A 56 2.50 -22.55 -15.85
CA PHE A 56 1.96 -21.38 -16.52
C PHE A 56 1.69 -20.25 -15.50
N LEU A 57 1.86 -19.02 -15.93
CA LEU A 57 1.84 -17.85 -15.03
C LEU A 57 0.44 -17.55 -14.47
N ILE A 58 -0.60 -17.68 -15.30
CA ILE A 58 -1.98 -17.35 -14.90
C ILE A 58 -2.48 -18.27 -13.78
N PRO A 59 -2.40 -19.61 -13.87
CA PRO A 59 -2.80 -20.50 -12.79
C PRO A 59 -2.06 -20.24 -11.48
N ILE A 60 -0.76 -19.96 -11.53
CA ILE A 60 0.04 -19.63 -10.32
C ILE A 60 -0.49 -18.35 -9.67
N PHE A 61 -0.80 -17.33 -10.45
CA PHE A 61 -1.35 -16.08 -9.96
C PHE A 61 -2.77 -16.28 -9.38
N GLU A 62 -3.60 -17.09 -10.04
CA GLU A 62 -4.95 -17.42 -9.55
C GLU A 62 -4.89 -18.19 -8.23
N GLU A 63 -3.99 -19.18 -8.13
CA GLU A 63 -3.76 -19.92 -6.88
C GLU A 63 -3.33 -18.99 -5.73
N HIS A 64 -2.42 -18.06 -6.00
CA HIS A 64 -2.03 -17.03 -5.02
C HIS A 64 -3.22 -16.18 -4.58
N ASN A 65 -4.07 -15.74 -5.51
CA ASN A 65 -5.26 -14.97 -5.18
C ASN A 65 -6.26 -15.78 -4.33
N ASN A 66 -6.42 -17.06 -4.63
CA ASN A 66 -7.27 -17.97 -3.86
C ASN A 66 -6.74 -18.20 -2.43
N LYS A 67 -5.40 -18.26 -2.26
CA LYS A 67 -4.78 -18.29 -0.93
C LYS A 67 -5.05 -17.02 -0.12
N ILE A 68 -4.91 -15.83 -0.74
CA ILE A 68 -5.26 -14.55 -0.11
C ILE A 68 -6.76 -14.53 0.26
N GLU A 69 -7.65 -15.02 -0.62
CA GLU A 69 -9.09 -15.02 -0.38
C GLU A 69 -9.48 -15.82 0.86
N LYS A 70 -8.84 -16.99 1.07
CA LYS A 70 -9.05 -17.82 2.27
C LYS A 70 -8.55 -17.17 3.58
N LEU A 71 -7.66 -16.18 3.48
CA LEU A 71 -7.08 -15.48 4.64
C LEU A 71 -7.66 -14.06 4.83
N LEU A 72 -8.75 -13.74 4.13
CA LEU A 72 -9.45 -12.46 4.30
C LEU A 72 -9.95 -12.29 5.74
N GLY A 73 -9.76 -11.09 6.27
CA GLY A 73 -10.12 -10.75 7.65
C GLY A 73 -9.15 -11.25 8.72
N LYS A 74 -8.20 -12.12 8.36
CA LYS A 74 -7.11 -12.59 9.24
C LYS A 74 -5.80 -11.87 8.90
N GLU A 75 -5.21 -12.17 7.75
CA GLU A 75 -3.93 -11.59 7.31
C GLU A 75 -4.10 -10.53 6.22
N TYR A 76 -5.16 -10.65 5.41
CA TYR A 76 -5.35 -9.78 4.26
C TYR A 76 -6.67 -9.02 4.30
N ALA A 77 -6.60 -7.75 3.90
CA ALA A 77 -7.79 -6.93 3.67
C ALA A 77 -8.37 -7.21 2.27
N LEU A 78 -9.70 -7.08 2.12
CA LEU A 78 -10.40 -7.23 0.84
C LEU A 78 -9.80 -6.33 -0.27
N ALA A 79 -9.35 -5.11 0.10
CA ALA A 79 -8.71 -4.20 -0.83
C ALA A 79 -7.39 -4.75 -1.40
N THR A 80 -6.66 -5.57 -0.63
CA THR A 80 -5.45 -6.24 -1.10
C THR A 80 -5.79 -7.26 -2.19
N LEU A 81 -6.77 -8.12 -1.95
CA LEU A 81 -7.24 -9.09 -2.94
C LEU A 81 -7.73 -8.40 -4.22
N LYS A 82 -8.55 -7.34 -4.10
CA LYS A 82 -9.01 -6.56 -5.26
C LYS A 82 -7.85 -6.02 -6.09
N ASN A 83 -6.79 -5.52 -5.46
CA ASN A 83 -5.61 -5.04 -6.18
C ASN A 83 -4.87 -6.17 -6.94
N PHE A 84 -4.77 -7.37 -6.38
CA PHE A 84 -4.18 -8.52 -7.06
C PHE A 84 -5.08 -9.03 -8.19
N LYS A 85 -6.40 -9.11 -7.98
CA LYS A 85 -7.37 -9.47 -9.04
C LYS A 85 -7.30 -8.48 -10.22
N THR A 86 -7.20 -7.18 -9.95
CA THR A 86 -7.00 -6.14 -10.99
C THR A 86 -5.65 -6.31 -11.70
N CYS A 87 -4.58 -6.59 -10.97
CA CYS A 87 -3.27 -6.86 -11.56
C CYS A 87 -3.32 -8.07 -12.52
N LEU A 88 -3.98 -9.15 -12.11
CA LEU A 88 -4.18 -10.34 -12.95
C LEU A 88 -4.97 -10.02 -14.23
N ALA A 89 -6.02 -9.19 -14.14
CA ALA A 89 -6.77 -8.75 -15.32
C ALA A 89 -5.88 -7.97 -16.31
N HIS A 90 -5.04 -7.06 -15.80
CA HIS A 90 -4.07 -6.35 -16.63
C HIS A 90 -3.01 -7.29 -17.23
N LEU A 91 -2.56 -8.30 -16.49
CA LEU A 91 -1.62 -9.29 -17.00
C LEU A 91 -2.23 -10.09 -18.15
N LYS A 92 -3.48 -10.58 -18.01
CA LYS A 92 -4.20 -11.28 -19.08
C LYS A 92 -4.32 -10.43 -20.34
N GLU A 93 -4.64 -9.14 -20.18
CA GLU A 93 -4.72 -8.18 -21.29
C GLU A 93 -3.35 -7.96 -21.95
N PHE A 94 -2.28 -7.82 -21.16
CA PHE A 94 -0.92 -7.70 -21.64
C PHE A 94 -0.48 -8.91 -22.46
N LEU A 95 -0.67 -10.11 -21.95
CA LEU A 95 -0.33 -11.36 -22.64
C LEU A 95 -1.07 -11.46 -23.98
N TRP A 96 -2.34 -11.10 -24.01
CA TRP A 96 -3.12 -11.12 -25.24
C TRP A 96 -2.64 -10.08 -26.25
N LYS A 97 -2.42 -8.84 -25.82
CA LYS A 97 -2.04 -7.75 -26.74
C LYS A 97 -0.62 -7.86 -27.26
N PHE A 98 0.35 -8.17 -26.40
CA PHE A 98 1.77 -8.17 -26.72
C PHE A 98 2.30 -9.54 -27.17
N HIS A 99 1.85 -10.62 -26.54
CA HIS A 99 2.34 -11.96 -26.83
C HIS A 99 1.39 -12.79 -27.68
N LYS A 100 0.15 -12.31 -27.95
CA LYS A 100 -0.91 -13.05 -28.67
C LYS A 100 -1.20 -14.43 -28.05
N LYS A 101 -1.11 -14.53 -26.75
CA LYS A 101 -1.29 -15.75 -25.96
C LYS A 101 -2.24 -15.50 -24.81
N SER A 102 -2.98 -16.53 -24.41
CA SER A 102 -3.83 -16.49 -23.20
C SER A 102 -3.02 -16.68 -21.92
N ASP A 103 -1.85 -17.34 -22.01
CA ASP A 103 -0.95 -17.61 -20.89
C ASP A 103 0.49 -17.81 -21.39
N ILE A 104 1.45 -17.87 -20.48
CA ILE A 104 2.86 -18.04 -20.79
C ILE A 104 3.52 -19.03 -19.81
N ASN A 105 4.34 -19.94 -20.35
CA ASN A 105 5.17 -20.82 -19.53
C ASN A 105 6.24 -19.97 -18.82
N ILE A 106 6.29 -20.07 -17.46
CA ILE A 106 7.18 -19.26 -16.63
C ILE A 106 8.66 -19.45 -16.92
N GLN A 107 9.06 -20.63 -17.42
CA GLN A 107 10.44 -20.93 -17.80
C GLN A 107 10.89 -20.17 -19.06
N LYS A 108 9.93 -19.69 -19.86
CA LYS A 108 10.17 -18.90 -21.09
C LYS A 108 10.15 -17.39 -20.84
N LEU A 109 10.00 -16.96 -19.58
CA LEU A 109 10.00 -15.54 -19.23
C LEU A 109 11.42 -14.97 -19.31
N GLU A 110 11.53 -13.83 -19.99
CA GLU A 110 12.77 -13.09 -20.12
C GLU A 110 12.91 -12.04 -19.02
N LEU A 111 14.12 -11.53 -18.79
CA LEU A 111 14.39 -10.48 -17.80
C LEU A 111 13.64 -9.18 -18.10
N SER A 112 13.31 -8.92 -19.38
CA SER A 112 12.53 -7.76 -19.81
C SER A 112 11.05 -7.83 -19.42
N PHE A 113 10.49 -9.01 -19.19
CA PHE A 113 9.05 -9.25 -19.04
C PHE A 113 8.36 -8.30 -18.06
N LEU A 114 8.99 -8.06 -16.91
CA LEU A 114 8.43 -7.19 -15.89
C LEU A 114 8.46 -5.71 -16.32
N ASN A 115 9.51 -5.29 -17.05
CA ASN A 115 9.62 -3.94 -17.60
C ASN A 115 8.63 -3.72 -18.75
N ASP A 116 8.42 -4.75 -19.60
CA ASP A 116 7.46 -4.71 -20.71
C ASP A 116 6.03 -4.61 -20.18
N PHE A 117 5.72 -5.32 -19.09
CA PHE A 117 4.45 -5.18 -18.40
C PHE A 117 4.25 -3.78 -17.80
N ASP A 118 5.29 -3.19 -17.17
CA ASP A 118 5.25 -1.82 -16.64
C ASP A 118 5.05 -0.80 -17.77
N PHE A 119 5.75 -0.96 -18.90
CA PHE A 119 5.58 -0.13 -20.09
C PHE A 119 4.16 -0.23 -20.64
N PHE A 120 3.61 -1.45 -20.78
CA PHE A 120 2.23 -1.65 -21.19
C PHE A 120 1.24 -0.91 -20.29
N LEU A 121 1.41 -1.00 -18.96
CA LEU A 121 0.52 -0.31 -18.02
C LEU A 121 0.59 1.20 -18.15
N ARG A 122 1.78 1.76 -18.39
CA ARG A 122 1.99 3.21 -18.57
C ARG A 122 1.43 3.75 -19.87
N THR A 123 1.44 2.94 -20.90
CA THR A 123 0.89 3.30 -22.24
C THR A 123 -0.62 3.09 -22.32
N LYS A 124 -1.21 2.39 -21.34
CA LYS A 124 -2.64 2.19 -21.25
C LYS A 124 -3.32 3.46 -20.72
N SER A 125 -4.39 3.89 -21.38
CA SER A 125 -5.19 5.04 -20.93
C SER A 125 -5.72 4.84 -19.49
N ASN A 126 -5.69 5.90 -18.69
CA ASN A 126 -6.19 5.98 -17.31
C ASN A 126 -5.35 5.27 -16.21
N ILE A 127 -4.17 4.72 -16.50
CA ILE A 127 -3.28 4.19 -15.49
C ILE A 127 -2.15 5.18 -15.21
N ASN A 128 -2.16 5.79 -14.01
CA ASN A 128 -1.08 6.69 -13.59
C ASN A 128 0.17 5.92 -13.16
N ASN A 129 1.33 6.63 -13.11
CA ASN A 129 2.62 6.05 -12.73
C ASN A 129 2.55 5.18 -11.45
N ASN A 130 1.93 5.68 -10.40
CA ASN A 130 1.93 4.98 -9.11
C ASN A 130 1.08 3.69 -9.15
N SER A 131 0.02 3.69 -9.94
CA SER A 131 -0.79 2.50 -10.17
C SER A 131 -0.04 1.47 -11.01
N ALA A 132 0.65 1.89 -12.08
CA ALA A 132 1.48 1.01 -12.90
C ALA A 132 2.57 0.34 -12.04
N VAL A 133 3.36 1.13 -11.31
CA VAL A 133 4.39 0.62 -10.39
C VAL A 133 3.81 -0.35 -9.36
N LYS A 134 2.61 -0.06 -8.81
CA LYS A 134 1.95 -0.94 -7.85
C LYS A 134 1.59 -2.29 -8.46
N HIS A 135 0.99 -2.31 -9.66
CA HIS A 135 0.63 -3.54 -10.34
C HIS A 135 1.86 -4.34 -10.74
N THR A 136 2.90 -3.68 -11.26
CA THR A 136 4.17 -4.33 -11.61
C THR A 136 4.85 -4.95 -10.38
N LYS A 137 4.86 -4.26 -9.24
CA LYS A 137 5.35 -4.84 -7.98
C LYS A 137 4.49 -6.01 -7.49
N ASN A 138 3.17 -6.01 -7.74
CA ASN A 138 2.31 -7.16 -7.40
C ASN A 138 2.64 -8.37 -8.28
N LEU A 139 2.83 -8.19 -9.60
CA LEU A 139 3.32 -9.25 -10.49
C LEU A 139 4.70 -9.73 -10.05
N GLY A 140 5.60 -8.81 -9.70
CA GLY A 140 6.93 -9.14 -9.18
C GLY A 140 6.89 -10.05 -7.95
N LYS A 141 5.89 -9.92 -7.07
CA LYS A 141 5.72 -10.85 -5.94
C LYS A 141 5.42 -12.28 -6.41
N ILE A 142 4.60 -12.44 -7.44
CA ILE A 142 4.30 -13.76 -8.01
C ILE A 142 5.55 -14.37 -8.63
N LEU A 143 6.29 -13.59 -9.43
CA LEU A 143 7.54 -14.04 -10.03
C LEU A 143 8.60 -14.38 -8.98
N LYS A 144 8.64 -13.65 -7.87
CA LYS A 144 9.53 -13.95 -6.74
C LYS A 144 9.17 -15.27 -6.06
N ILE A 145 7.88 -15.58 -5.91
CA ILE A 145 7.41 -16.89 -5.44
C ILE A 145 7.88 -17.99 -6.39
N CYS A 146 7.76 -17.79 -7.71
CA CYS A 146 8.25 -18.77 -8.70
C CYS A 146 9.76 -19.00 -8.56
N TYR A 147 10.54 -17.95 -8.35
CA TYR A 147 11.98 -18.05 -8.15
C TYR A 147 12.34 -18.75 -6.83
N GLN A 148 11.69 -18.39 -5.72
CA GLN A 148 11.92 -18.99 -4.41
C GLN A 148 11.57 -20.50 -4.33
N ASN A 149 10.64 -20.94 -5.19
CA ASN A 149 10.29 -22.38 -5.32
C ASN A 149 11.14 -23.09 -6.39
N ASN A 150 12.18 -22.47 -6.93
CA ASN A 150 13.03 -23.02 -7.99
C ASN A 150 12.26 -23.43 -9.26
N TRP A 151 11.12 -22.78 -9.54
CA TRP A 151 10.35 -23.01 -10.76
C TRP A 151 10.92 -22.24 -11.96
N ILE A 152 11.67 -21.17 -11.69
CA ILE A 152 12.47 -20.39 -12.64
C ILE A 152 13.89 -20.21 -12.12
N GLU A 153 14.87 -20.24 -13.03
CA GLU A 153 16.28 -20.16 -12.68
C GLU A 153 16.76 -18.72 -12.38
N LYS A 154 16.09 -17.72 -12.98
CA LYS A 154 16.50 -16.30 -12.90
C LYS A 154 15.54 -15.51 -12.05
N ASP A 155 16.09 -14.62 -11.20
CA ASP A 155 15.28 -13.63 -10.49
C ASP A 155 14.86 -12.50 -11.44
N LEU A 156 13.66 -12.62 -12.00
CA LEU A 156 13.10 -11.65 -12.94
C LEU A 156 12.79 -10.28 -12.32
N VAL A 157 12.82 -10.18 -10.98
CA VAL A 157 12.48 -8.95 -10.24
C VAL A 157 13.71 -8.10 -9.95
N MET A 158 14.90 -8.70 -9.99
CA MET A 158 16.17 -8.07 -9.56
C MET A 158 16.46 -6.73 -10.26
N PHE A 159 16.14 -6.63 -11.55
CA PHE A 159 16.44 -5.45 -12.37
C PHE A 159 15.28 -4.47 -12.49
N TYR A 160 14.13 -4.75 -11.89
CA TYR A 160 12.99 -3.82 -11.93
C TYR A 160 13.19 -2.65 -10.94
N LYS A 161 13.33 -1.44 -11.48
CA LYS A 161 13.58 -0.19 -10.71
C LYS A 161 12.39 0.78 -10.70
N GLY A 162 11.17 0.28 -10.74
CA GLY A 162 9.98 1.13 -10.70
C GLY A 162 9.90 2.00 -9.44
N ARG A 163 9.81 3.32 -9.61
CA ARG A 163 9.75 4.31 -8.53
C ARG A 163 8.37 4.94 -8.44
N PHE A 164 7.86 5.05 -7.23
CA PHE A 164 6.68 5.87 -6.97
C PHE A 164 7.04 7.35 -7.12
N GLN A 165 6.15 8.09 -7.78
CA GLN A 165 6.23 9.55 -7.79
C GLN A 165 5.60 10.09 -6.51
N GLU A 166 6.20 11.14 -5.95
CA GLU A 166 5.59 11.88 -4.85
C GLU A 166 4.27 12.48 -5.32
N VAL A 167 3.25 12.35 -4.49
CA VAL A 167 1.92 12.92 -4.75
C VAL A 167 1.77 14.13 -3.84
N ASN A 168 1.43 15.28 -4.43
CA ASN A 168 1.07 16.45 -3.64
C ASN A 168 -0.14 16.13 -2.78
N VAL A 169 0.01 16.35 -1.49
CA VAL A 169 -1.03 16.09 -0.50
C VAL A 169 -1.86 17.35 -0.32
N ASN A 170 -3.16 17.26 -0.62
CA ASN A 170 -4.07 18.35 -0.35
C ASN A 170 -4.41 18.39 1.14
N PHE A 171 -4.28 19.56 1.74
CA PHE A 171 -4.75 19.89 3.09
C PHE A 171 -5.37 21.27 3.09
N LEU A 172 -6.19 21.56 4.09
CA LEU A 172 -6.86 22.85 4.25
C LEU A 172 -6.02 23.81 5.05
N THR A 173 -6.07 25.10 4.70
CA THR A 173 -5.59 26.19 5.55
C THR A 173 -6.55 26.43 6.71
N GLU A 174 -6.15 27.24 7.68
CA GLU A 174 -6.99 27.62 8.80
C GLU A 174 -8.24 28.39 8.33
N GLU A 175 -8.08 29.31 7.38
CA GLU A 175 -9.18 30.06 6.79
C GLU A 175 -10.18 29.13 6.06
N GLU A 176 -9.68 28.14 5.31
CA GLU A 176 -10.55 27.16 4.64
C GLU A 176 -11.32 26.29 5.63
N ILE A 177 -10.68 25.87 6.74
CA ILE A 177 -11.35 25.13 7.82
C ILE A 177 -12.46 25.99 8.43
N ASN A 178 -12.15 27.23 8.79
CA ASN A 178 -13.11 28.17 9.38
C ASN A 178 -14.27 28.46 8.43
N THR A 179 -14.01 28.60 7.15
CA THR A 179 -15.05 28.76 6.12
C THR A 179 -16.02 27.57 6.11
N ILE A 180 -15.48 26.33 6.17
CA ILE A 180 -16.30 25.11 6.21
C ILE A 180 -17.12 25.03 7.52
N ILE A 181 -16.51 25.35 8.67
CA ILE A 181 -17.17 25.30 9.98
C ILE A 181 -18.37 26.27 10.02
N ASN A 182 -18.16 27.49 9.57
CA ASN A 182 -19.16 28.56 9.66
C ASN A 182 -20.22 28.51 8.57
N LYS A 183 -20.04 27.64 7.54
CA LYS A 183 -20.99 27.53 6.45
C LYS A 183 -22.19 26.68 6.86
N GLU A 184 -23.36 27.25 6.81
CA GLU A 184 -24.61 26.52 6.90
C GLU A 184 -25.07 26.00 5.53
N PHE A 185 -25.50 24.75 5.51
CA PHE A 185 -26.04 24.11 4.32
C PHE A 185 -27.51 23.80 4.50
N SER A 186 -28.31 24.03 3.48
CA SER A 186 -29.76 23.79 3.50
C SER A 186 -30.15 22.30 3.65
N GLY A 187 -29.17 21.36 3.47
CA GLY A 187 -29.39 19.93 3.54
C GLY A 187 -28.83 19.29 4.80
N LYS A 188 -29.63 18.53 5.55
CA LYS A 188 -29.18 17.78 6.74
C LYS A 188 -28.00 16.86 6.46
N GLY A 189 -27.92 16.25 5.27
CA GLY A 189 -26.83 15.36 4.88
C GLY A 189 -25.50 16.10 4.67
N LEU A 190 -25.51 17.33 4.11
CA LEU A 190 -24.33 18.15 3.93
C LEU A 190 -23.75 18.60 5.26
N ASN A 191 -24.62 19.06 6.19
CA ASN A 191 -24.18 19.46 7.53
C ASN A 191 -23.56 18.28 8.30
N LEU A 192 -24.15 17.09 8.20
CA LEU A 192 -23.59 15.88 8.82
C LEU A 192 -22.22 15.53 8.25
N VAL A 193 -22.05 15.58 6.93
CA VAL A 193 -20.76 15.29 6.29
C VAL A 193 -19.72 16.36 6.60
N ARG A 194 -20.12 17.63 6.66
CA ARG A 194 -19.27 18.72 7.15
C ARG A 194 -18.74 18.40 8.54
N ASP A 195 -19.62 18.08 9.47
CA ASP A 195 -19.26 17.83 10.87
C ASP A 195 -18.37 16.59 11.02
N MET A 196 -18.66 15.51 10.28
CA MET A 196 -17.78 14.35 10.21
C MET A 196 -16.38 14.69 9.68
N PHE A 197 -16.32 15.52 8.64
CA PHE A 197 -15.07 15.94 8.04
C PHE A 197 -14.26 16.82 9.01
N ILE A 198 -14.91 17.78 9.65
CA ILE A 198 -14.30 18.63 10.70
C ILE A 198 -13.85 17.77 11.88
N PHE A 199 -14.65 16.82 12.34
CA PHE A 199 -14.23 15.88 13.38
C PHE A 199 -12.94 15.13 12.98
N SER A 200 -12.82 14.69 11.73
CA SER A 200 -11.58 14.11 11.23
C SER A 200 -10.42 15.12 11.15
N CYS A 201 -10.68 16.39 10.83
CA CYS A 201 -9.67 17.44 10.85
C CYS A 201 -9.11 17.72 12.26
N TYR A 202 -9.88 17.45 13.32
CA TYR A 202 -9.46 17.70 14.70
C TYR A 202 -9.11 16.43 15.50
N THR A 203 -9.26 15.24 14.91
CA THR A 203 -8.86 13.96 15.53
C THR A 203 -7.79 13.20 14.73
N GLY A 204 -7.65 13.50 13.44
CA GLY A 204 -6.76 12.79 12.54
C GLY A 204 -7.24 11.38 12.17
N LEU A 205 -8.44 10.94 12.61
CA LEU A 205 -8.99 9.63 12.30
C LEU A 205 -9.30 9.50 10.80
N ALA A 206 -9.00 8.34 10.22
CA ALA A 206 -9.41 8.03 8.86
C ALA A 206 -10.92 7.70 8.81
N TYR A 207 -11.52 7.79 7.60
CA TYR A 207 -12.94 7.48 7.41
C TYR A 207 -13.36 6.16 8.06
N ILE A 208 -12.60 5.10 7.85
CA ILE A 208 -12.97 3.76 8.34
C ILE A 208 -12.88 3.66 9.86
N ASP A 209 -11.95 4.41 10.47
CA ASP A 209 -11.81 4.44 11.92
C ASP A 209 -13.01 5.20 12.54
N ILE A 210 -13.48 6.30 11.93
CA ILE A 210 -14.69 7.02 12.36
C ILE A 210 -15.94 6.18 12.10
N TYR A 211 -16.01 5.49 10.95
CA TYR A 211 -17.16 4.62 10.64
C TYR A 211 -17.37 3.53 11.68
N ASN A 212 -16.31 3.01 12.28
CA ASN A 212 -16.33 1.95 13.29
C ASN A 212 -16.23 2.46 14.72
N LEU A 213 -16.06 3.78 14.92
CA LEU A 213 -15.86 4.38 16.24
C LEU A 213 -17.11 4.23 17.11
N LYS A 214 -16.91 3.66 18.31
CA LYS A 214 -17.98 3.40 19.29
C LYS A 214 -17.83 4.28 20.52
N LYS A 215 -18.93 4.46 21.27
CA LYS A 215 -18.93 5.21 22.54
C LYS A 215 -17.99 4.62 23.59
N GLU A 216 -17.81 3.29 23.61
CA GLU A 216 -16.91 2.58 24.52
C GLU A 216 -15.42 2.93 24.33
N GLN A 217 -15.08 3.55 23.21
CA GLN A 217 -13.72 4.00 22.92
C GLN A 217 -13.42 5.40 23.45
N LEU A 218 -14.41 6.07 24.06
CA LEU A 218 -14.22 7.28 24.84
C LEU A 218 -13.78 6.92 26.26
N SER A 219 -12.76 7.60 26.76
CA SER A 219 -12.22 7.38 28.10
C SER A 219 -11.64 8.67 28.65
N ILE A 220 -11.62 8.79 29.98
CA ILE A 220 -10.92 9.90 30.63
C ILE A 220 -9.43 9.59 30.63
N GLY A 221 -8.64 10.50 30.06
CA GLY A 221 -7.19 10.38 29.99
C GLY A 221 -6.46 10.78 31.28
N ILE A 222 -5.12 10.72 31.23
CA ILE A 222 -4.24 11.06 32.36
C ILE A 222 -4.32 12.55 32.77
N ASP A 223 -4.77 13.38 31.84
CA ASP A 223 -4.96 14.83 32.00
C ASP A 223 -6.40 15.19 32.42
N LYS A 224 -7.21 14.21 32.78
CA LYS A 224 -8.64 14.31 33.12
C LYS A 224 -9.54 14.81 31.99
N ASN A 225 -9.01 14.94 30.78
CA ASN A 225 -9.78 15.29 29.59
C ASN A 225 -10.31 14.03 28.88
N LEU A 226 -11.23 14.24 27.95
CA LEU A 226 -11.81 13.15 27.17
C LEU A 226 -10.84 12.74 26.03
N TRP A 227 -10.63 11.44 25.90
CA TRP A 227 -9.75 10.84 24.88
C TRP A 227 -10.49 9.80 24.10
N ILE A 228 -10.09 9.62 22.83
CA ILE A 228 -10.42 8.43 22.04
C ILE A 228 -9.25 7.45 22.14
N ILE A 229 -9.52 6.24 22.61
CA ILE A 229 -8.57 5.13 22.66
C ILE A 229 -9.02 4.08 21.65
N THR A 230 -8.25 3.94 20.58
CA THR A 230 -8.61 3.04 19.48
C THR A 230 -7.38 2.44 18.81
N ASN A 231 -7.61 1.40 18.02
CA ASN A 231 -6.59 0.83 17.14
C ASN A 231 -6.95 1.12 15.68
N ARG A 232 -5.98 1.56 14.90
CA ARG A 232 -6.19 1.80 13.47
C ARG A 232 -6.55 0.52 12.73
N GLN A 233 -7.66 0.52 12.03
CA GLN A 233 -8.10 -0.65 11.27
C GLN A 233 -7.11 -1.08 10.18
N LYS A 234 -6.41 -0.14 9.56
CA LYS A 234 -5.46 -0.45 8.48
C LYS A 234 -4.15 -1.09 8.95
N THR A 235 -3.69 -0.79 10.18
CA THR A 235 -2.34 -1.15 10.65
C THR A 235 -2.31 -1.88 11.97
N GLY A 236 -3.45 -1.94 12.69
CA GLY A 236 -3.54 -2.49 14.05
C GLY A 236 -2.85 -1.64 15.12
N ASN A 237 -2.20 -0.54 14.76
CA ASN A 237 -1.48 0.29 15.72
C ASN A 237 -2.45 1.06 16.61
N SER A 238 -2.10 1.19 17.90
CA SER A 238 -2.81 2.04 18.84
C SER A 238 -2.77 3.50 18.41
N SER A 239 -3.87 4.19 18.62
CA SER A 239 -4.07 5.61 18.35
C SER A 239 -4.86 6.19 19.53
N ASN A 240 -4.16 6.92 20.39
CA ASN A 240 -4.72 7.58 21.58
C ASN A 240 -4.80 9.07 21.29
N ILE A 241 -5.99 9.61 21.23
CA ILE A 241 -6.27 10.94 20.72
C ILE A 241 -6.93 11.76 21.83
N PRO A 242 -6.22 12.75 22.42
CA PRO A 242 -6.88 13.74 23.26
C PRO A 242 -7.88 14.54 22.42
N LEU A 243 -9.10 14.67 22.88
CA LEU A 243 -10.12 15.40 22.14
C LEU A 243 -9.89 16.91 22.27
N LEU A 244 -9.97 17.58 21.14
CA LEU A 244 -10.00 19.03 21.07
C LEU A 244 -11.45 19.53 21.19
N PRO A 245 -11.71 20.76 21.70
CA PRO A 245 -13.05 21.26 22.00
C PRO A 245 -14.05 21.10 20.84
N ILE A 246 -13.65 21.42 19.63
CA ILE A 246 -14.50 21.27 18.42
C ILE A 246 -14.94 19.81 18.21
N ALA A 247 -14.06 18.84 18.48
CA ALA A 247 -14.40 17.44 18.35
C ALA A 247 -15.41 16.99 19.45
N GLU A 248 -15.26 17.50 20.65
CA GLU A 248 -16.21 17.26 21.77
C GLU A 248 -17.58 17.86 21.46
N GLU A 249 -17.65 19.08 20.93
CA GLU A 249 -18.90 19.72 20.52
C GLU A 249 -19.64 18.91 19.46
N ILE A 250 -18.91 18.36 18.47
CA ILE A 250 -19.49 17.51 17.44
C ILE A 250 -20.05 16.23 18.06
N ILE A 251 -19.35 15.60 19.00
CA ILE A 251 -19.83 14.41 19.70
C ILE A 251 -21.14 14.74 20.44
N LYS A 252 -21.16 15.82 21.22
CA LYS A 252 -22.36 16.28 21.93
C LYS A 252 -23.54 16.53 20.99
N LYS A 253 -23.29 17.19 19.86
CA LYS A 253 -24.31 17.48 18.84
C LYS A 253 -25.04 16.24 18.35
N TYR A 254 -24.33 15.10 18.22
CA TYR A 254 -24.89 13.87 17.67
C TYR A 254 -25.20 12.80 18.71
N GLU A 255 -25.03 13.08 20.00
CA GLU A 255 -25.22 12.11 21.10
C GLU A 255 -26.60 11.44 21.07
N ASN A 256 -27.65 12.24 20.81
CA ASN A 256 -29.05 11.81 20.75
C ASN A 256 -29.55 11.53 19.32
N HIS A 257 -28.65 11.45 18.35
CA HIS A 257 -29.06 11.14 16.98
C HIS A 257 -29.53 9.68 16.87
N PRO A 258 -30.68 9.38 16.21
CA PRO A 258 -31.27 8.03 16.16
C PRO A 258 -30.28 6.95 15.69
N SER A 259 -29.46 7.26 14.68
CA SER A 259 -28.45 6.32 14.19
C SER A 259 -27.35 6.02 15.22
N VAL A 260 -27.03 6.95 16.11
CA VAL A 260 -26.04 6.79 17.18
C VAL A 260 -26.62 5.94 18.30
N SER A 261 -27.84 6.27 18.74
CA SER A 261 -28.55 5.55 19.82
C SER A 261 -28.75 4.07 19.47
N ASN A 262 -29.10 3.76 18.22
CA ASN A 262 -29.41 2.40 17.79
C ASN A 262 -28.18 1.56 17.45
N SER A 263 -27.03 2.17 17.12
CA SER A 263 -25.85 1.44 16.64
C SER A 263 -24.69 1.34 17.63
N GLY A 264 -24.74 2.07 18.76
CA GLY A 264 -23.64 2.22 19.69
C GLY A 264 -22.42 2.96 19.12
N LYS A 265 -22.52 3.49 17.90
CA LYS A 265 -21.48 4.31 17.26
C LYS A 265 -21.38 5.68 17.93
N LEU A 266 -20.24 6.34 17.74
CA LEU A 266 -20.03 7.68 18.30
C LEU A 266 -20.67 8.76 17.43
N LEU A 267 -20.67 8.60 16.10
CA LEU A 267 -21.22 9.54 15.13
C LEU A 267 -22.08 8.83 14.08
N PRO A 268 -23.09 9.52 13.51
CA PRO A 268 -23.79 9.02 12.33
C PRO A 268 -22.87 9.12 11.11
N VAL A 269 -22.73 8.06 10.33
CA VAL A 269 -21.75 8.00 9.23
C VAL A 269 -22.40 7.47 7.95
N TYR A 270 -22.29 8.23 6.85
CA TYR A 270 -22.62 7.76 5.51
C TYR A 270 -21.52 6.88 4.92
N THR A 271 -21.79 6.20 3.80
CA THR A 271 -20.78 5.45 3.05
C THR A 271 -19.68 6.39 2.54
N ASN A 272 -18.45 5.87 2.41
CA ASN A 272 -17.29 6.67 1.96
C ASN A 272 -17.51 7.33 0.59
N GLN A 273 -18.21 6.64 -0.30
CA GLN A 273 -18.58 7.20 -1.61
C GLN A 273 -19.48 8.43 -1.43
N LYS A 274 -20.56 8.30 -0.66
CA LYS A 274 -21.52 9.37 -0.39
C LYS A 274 -20.86 10.57 0.30
N VAL A 275 -19.99 10.29 1.29
CA VAL A 275 -19.22 11.35 1.97
C VAL A 275 -18.35 12.12 0.97
N ASN A 276 -17.62 11.43 0.08
CA ASN A 276 -16.77 12.10 -0.90
C ASN A 276 -17.57 12.86 -1.98
N GLU A 277 -18.79 12.43 -2.30
CA GLU A 277 -19.72 13.18 -3.16
C GLU A 277 -20.13 14.50 -2.49
N TYR A 278 -20.58 14.44 -1.23
CA TYR A 278 -20.95 15.64 -0.48
C TYR A 278 -19.77 16.59 -0.23
N LEU A 279 -18.56 16.06 -0.02
CA LEU A 279 -17.37 16.91 0.14
C LEU A 279 -17.05 17.72 -1.12
N LYS A 280 -17.37 17.26 -2.32
CA LYS A 280 -17.26 18.06 -3.54
C LYS A 280 -18.20 19.26 -3.49
N THR A 281 -19.47 19.01 -3.15
CA THR A 281 -20.48 20.07 -3.02
C THR A 281 -20.12 21.07 -1.91
N ILE A 282 -19.59 20.58 -0.79
CA ILE A 282 -19.08 21.43 0.30
C ILE A 282 -17.95 22.32 -0.19
N ALA A 283 -16.96 21.76 -0.89
CA ALA A 283 -15.83 22.52 -1.43
C ALA A 283 -16.32 23.62 -2.40
N GLU A 284 -17.21 23.29 -3.33
CA GLU A 284 -17.81 24.23 -4.28
C GLU A 284 -18.54 25.38 -3.56
N ASN A 285 -19.40 25.07 -2.58
CA ASN A 285 -20.14 26.09 -1.81
C ASN A 285 -19.24 26.95 -0.92
N CYS A 286 -18.05 26.49 -0.55
CA CYS A 286 -17.07 27.21 0.24
C CYS A 286 -16.00 27.91 -0.62
N GLY A 287 -16.06 27.84 -1.95
CA GLY A 287 -15.05 28.42 -2.84
C GLY A 287 -13.68 27.75 -2.75
N ILE A 288 -13.62 26.48 -2.31
CA ILE A 288 -12.36 25.74 -2.15
C ILE A 288 -12.05 25.00 -3.45
N HIS A 289 -11.03 25.47 -4.18
CA HIS A 289 -10.64 24.90 -5.48
C HIS A 289 -9.82 23.58 -5.36
N LYS A 290 -9.41 23.20 -4.16
CA LYS A 290 -8.69 21.92 -3.92
C LYS A 290 -9.64 20.74 -4.04
N LYS A 291 -9.14 19.63 -4.59
CA LYS A 291 -9.89 18.37 -4.59
C LYS A 291 -10.06 17.88 -3.16
N LEU A 292 -11.23 18.13 -2.58
CA LEU A 292 -11.55 17.72 -1.23
C LEU A 292 -11.99 16.25 -1.20
N THR A 293 -11.29 15.44 -0.43
CA THR A 293 -11.64 14.03 -0.13
C THR A 293 -11.57 13.82 1.36
N PHE A 294 -12.23 12.80 1.89
CA PHE A 294 -12.22 12.57 3.34
C PHE A 294 -10.80 12.42 3.90
N HIS A 295 -9.88 11.86 3.12
CA HIS A 295 -8.47 11.71 3.54
C HIS A 295 -7.74 13.05 3.70
N CYS A 296 -8.22 14.10 3.02
CA CYS A 296 -7.71 15.47 3.18
C CYS A 296 -7.84 15.97 4.63
N ALA A 297 -8.90 15.57 5.36
CA ALA A 297 -9.06 15.93 6.77
C ALA A 297 -7.89 15.44 7.64
N ARG A 298 -7.45 14.20 7.43
CA ARG A 298 -6.32 13.65 8.17
C ARG A 298 -4.99 14.35 7.81
N HIS A 299 -4.84 14.79 6.57
CA HIS A 299 -3.70 15.61 6.16
C HIS A 299 -3.75 16.97 6.84
N THR A 300 -4.94 17.59 6.88
CA THR A 300 -5.20 18.86 7.57
C THR A 300 -4.91 18.78 9.07
N PHE A 301 -5.32 17.69 9.74
CA PHE A 301 -4.94 17.44 11.13
C PHE A 301 -3.43 17.46 11.31
N ALA A 302 -2.71 16.67 10.49
CA ALA A 302 -1.27 16.55 10.61
C ALA A 302 -0.52 17.86 10.32
N THR A 303 -0.98 18.65 9.35
CA THR A 303 -0.32 19.90 8.93
C THR A 303 -0.86 21.11 9.71
N THR A 304 -2.06 21.55 9.39
CA THR A 304 -2.63 22.83 9.85
C THR A 304 -3.00 22.81 11.32
N VAL A 305 -3.61 21.69 11.80
CA VAL A 305 -4.11 21.65 13.18
C VAL A 305 -3.00 21.31 14.18
N THR A 306 -2.00 20.51 13.80
CA THR A 306 -0.98 20.07 14.75
C THR A 306 0.41 20.64 14.48
N LEU A 307 1.08 20.24 13.38
CA LEU A 307 2.47 20.66 13.13
C LEU A 307 2.62 22.17 12.99
N ALA A 308 1.67 22.88 12.37
CA ALA A 308 1.67 24.33 12.28
C ALA A 308 1.50 25.02 13.66
N ASN A 309 0.90 24.33 14.63
CA ASN A 309 0.73 24.79 16.02
C ASN A 309 1.77 24.17 16.98
N ASN A 310 2.97 23.88 16.51
CA ASN A 310 4.10 23.41 17.30
C ASN A 310 3.92 22.08 18.05
N VAL A 311 2.94 21.25 17.66
CA VAL A 311 2.86 19.88 18.16
C VAL A 311 4.01 19.07 17.57
N SER A 312 4.75 18.34 18.40
CA SER A 312 5.92 17.57 17.95
C SER A 312 5.53 16.48 16.95
N ILE A 313 6.41 16.22 15.99
CA ILE A 313 6.16 15.21 14.95
C ILE A 313 5.97 13.80 15.53
N GLU A 314 6.62 13.51 16.67
CA GLU A 314 6.50 12.27 17.41
C GLU A 314 5.08 12.11 17.97
N SER A 315 4.54 13.17 18.60
CA SER A 315 3.17 13.20 19.10
C SER A 315 2.16 13.03 17.97
N VAL A 316 2.32 13.77 16.87
CA VAL A 316 1.48 13.64 15.69
C VAL A 316 1.54 12.22 15.13
N SER A 317 2.73 11.63 15.03
CA SER A 317 2.93 10.26 14.54
C SER A 317 2.20 9.24 15.43
N LYS A 318 2.25 9.39 16.73
CA LYS A 318 1.58 8.54 17.73
C LYS A 318 0.06 8.68 17.63
N ILE A 319 -0.46 9.91 17.61
CA ILE A 319 -1.90 10.19 17.45
C ILE A 319 -2.42 9.58 16.14
N LEU A 320 -1.69 9.77 15.06
CA LEU A 320 -2.03 9.20 13.76
C LEU A 320 -1.86 7.68 13.70
N GLY A 321 -1.28 7.00 14.70
CA GLY A 321 -1.01 5.57 14.68
C GLY A 321 -0.11 5.13 13.53
N HIS A 322 0.90 5.93 13.17
CA HIS A 322 1.88 5.56 12.17
C HIS A 322 2.90 4.57 12.72
N LYS A 323 3.21 3.53 11.96
CA LYS A 323 4.21 2.51 12.34
C LYS A 323 5.65 3.06 12.29
N SER A 324 5.87 4.12 11.49
CA SER A 324 7.17 4.77 11.32
C SER A 324 6.98 6.28 11.21
N ILE A 325 7.81 7.03 11.91
CA ILE A 325 7.84 8.49 11.88
C ILE A 325 8.11 9.04 10.47
N LYS A 326 8.80 8.27 9.61
CA LYS A 326 9.01 8.63 8.19
C LYS A 326 7.70 8.91 7.45
N THR A 327 6.60 8.26 7.83
CA THR A 327 5.28 8.52 7.25
C THR A 327 4.75 9.89 7.65
N THR A 328 5.09 10.38 8.85
CA THR A 328 4.69 11.70 9.36
C THR A 328 5.61 12.80 8.84
N GLN A 329 6.89 12.50 8.61
CA GLN A 329 7.87 13.46 8.05
C GLN A 329 7.45 14.01 6.68
N HIS A 330 6.63 13.27 5.93
CA HIS A 330 6.05 13.76 4.69
C HIS A 330 5.22 15.05 4.89
N TYR A 331 4.53 15.18 6.01
CA TYR A 331 3.77 16.39 6.35
C TYR A 331 4.66 17.56 6.78
N ALA A 332 5.76 17.29 7.48
CA ALA A 332 6.69 18.31 7.93
C ALA A 332 7.41 19.04 6.77
N LYS A 333 7.64 18.34 5.66
CA LYS A 333 8.25 18.93 4.44
C LYS A 333 7.41 20.04 3.77
N ILE A 334 6.12 20.15 4.14
CA ILE A 334 5.15 21.02 3.47
C ILE A 334 5.02 22.38 4.17
N LEU A 335 5.61 22.56 5.35
CA LEU A 335 5.40 23.74 6.20
C LEU A 335 6.55 24.76 6.13
N ASP A 336 6.69 25.46 4.99
CA ASP A 336 7.58 26.61 4.86
C ASP A 336 7.24 27.73 5.88
N LYS A 337 5.95 27.86 6.25
CA LYS A 337 5.49 28.79 7.29
C LYS A 337 6.18 28.51 8.62
N LYS A 338 6.30 27.26 9.03
CA LYS A 338 6.98 26.89 10.28
C LYS A 338 8.48 27.21 10.24
N VAL A 339 9.15 26.92 9.12
CA VAL A 339 10.57 27.30 8.93
C VAL A 339 10.73 28.82 9.10
N SER A 340 9.83 29.61 8.51
CA SER A 340 9.85 31.06 8.63
C SER A 340 9.64 31.53 10.09
N GLU A 341 8.69 30.94 10.82
CA GLU A 341 8.38 31.23 12.20
C GLU A 341 9.54 30.85 13.16
N ASP A 342 10.09 29.64 13.00
CA ASP A 342 11.23 29.15 13.78
C ASP A 342 12.46 30.06 13.58
N MET A 343 12.74 30.48 12.34
CA MET A 343 13.83 31.37 12.01
C MET A 343 13.57 32.79 12.55
N LYS A 344 12.32 33.26 12.58
CA LYS A 344 11.95 34.55 13.21
C LYS A 344 12.18 34.51 14.71
N ASN A 345 11.77 33.44 15.38
CA ASN A 345 12.01 33.23 16.81
C ASN A 345 13.51 33.20 17.14
N LEU A 346 14.29 32.43 16.35
CA LEU A 346 15.75 32.39 16.49
C LEU A 346 16.37 33.78 16.32
N LYS A 347 15.94 34.54 15.30
CA LYS A 347 16.40 35.93 15.09
C LYS A 347 16.10 36.82 16.29
N ASN A 348 14.93 36.72 16.91
CA ASN A 348 14.59 37.48 18.13
C ASN A 348 15.50 37.08 19.30
N VAL A 349 15.78 35.80 19.51
CA VAL A 349 16.69 35.31 20.55
C VAL A 349 18.12 35.83 20.33
N LEU A 350 18.60 35.80 19.08
CA LEU A 350 19.93 36.29 18.76
C LEU A 350 20.05 37.81 18.92
N ASN A 351 19.05 38.60 18.51
CA ASN A 351 19.02 40.04 18.69
C ASN A 351 19.03 40.46 20.18
N GLN A 352 18.39 39.66 21.05
CA GLN A 352 18.47 39.87 22.50
C GLN A 352 19.86 39.60 23.09
N LYS A 353 20.63 38.68 22.46
CA LYS A 353 22.01 38.35 22.86
C LYS A 353 23.04 39.35 22.30
N GLU A 354 22.80 39.96 21.14
CA GLU A 354 23.69 41.00 20.58
C GLU A 354 23.78 42.25 21.46
N GLY A 355 22.79 42.48 22.35
CA GLY A 355 22.88 43.53 23.42
C GLY A 355 23.93 43.27 24.49
N ILE A 356 24.56 42.06 24.52
CA ILE A 356 25.60 41.67 25.50
C ILE A 356 27.01 41.90 24.93
N TYR A 357 27.14 42.18 23.63
CA TYR A 357 28.43 42.43 22.95
C TYR A 357 28.70 43.89 22.61
N LYS A 358 28.01 44.86 23.33
CA LYS A 358 28.34 46.30 23.29
C LYS A 358 28.98 46.75 24.57
#